data_9eaff84cbcfa2833d8d095d3fad04b0a
#
_entry.id   9eaff84cbcfa2833d8d095d3fad04b0a
#
_cell.length_a   1.000
_cell.length_b   1.000
_cell.length_c   1.000
_cell.angle_alpha   90.00
_cell.angle_beta   90.00
_cell.angle_gamma   90.00
#
_symmetry.space_group_name_H-M   'P 1'
#
loop_
_entity.id
_entity.type
_entity.pdbx_description
1 polymer ?
#
loop_
_entity_poly.entity_id
_entity_poly.type
_entity_poly.pdbx_seq_one_letter_code
_entity_poly.pdbx_strand_id
1 'polypeptide(L)'
;MIYERGYEKRHSRDKRTVQITITERCNLNCVYCYEHNKDFRSLSFECVKNIFSRHFDEARFSEVEFDFHGGEPALAFDIIKPACEWLWSEPRSKPYMCFATTNGALIHGDIQDWFRNNASRFWLSLSLDGTREMHNINRSNSYDLIDFAFFKEMWPAQTVKMTISPLTLPAVSDGVRHIHKLGFAVSSNLAHGMKWDRALLAVYRDQLQRLVDFYLENPQYAPTRIVNFNLRKLGMNAIHPELKKAERKWCGTGDQLICYAVNGKTYPCQLFAPSSASPDVDKVSSKWDFTNADNFIDQECESCCLDGGCPTCYGMNYHETGNLFARPKDMCGFLKCEAVATSCLYGQMLLDGKRYPAVANLTDADKLAYVRGIEIVQHSLADEVLQY
;
A
#
# COMPACT_ATOMS: atom_id res chain seq x y z
N MET A 1 -9.54 11.24 19.21
CA MET A 1 -9.25 11.81 17.89
C MET A 1 -9.09 10.64 16.94
N ILE A 2 -10.12 10.32 16.16
CA ILE A 2 -10.09 9.22 15.19
C ILE A 2 -9.17 9.68 14.05
N TYR A 3 -8.07 8.99 13.87
CA TYR A 3 -7.11 9.28 12.80
C TYR A 3 -7.76 8.91 11.46
N GLU A 4 -8.33 9.87 10.74
CA GLU A 4 -8.63 9.71 9.32
C GLU A 4 -7.30 9.66 8.56
N ARG A 5 -6.86 8.45 8.20
CA ARG A 5 -5.67 8.25 7.37
C ARG A 5 -6.02 8.54 5.91
N GLY A 6 -5.98 9.81 5.53
CA GLY A 6 -5.85 10.15 4.11
C GLY A 6 -4.47 9.74 3.60
N TYR A 7 -4.38 9.27 2.35
CA TYR A 7 -3.12 8.93 1.65
C TYR A 7 -2.06 10.03 1.77
N GLU A 8 -2.46 11.29 1.79
CA GLU A 8 -1.59 12.48 1.93
C GLU A 8 -0.88 12.56 3.28
N LYS A 9 -1.47 12.05 4.38
CA LYS A 9 -0.83 12.06 5.70
C LYS A 9 0.23 10.97 5.88
N ARG A 10 0.25 9.92 5.05
CA ARG A 10 1.28 8.87 5.15
C ARG A 10 2.67 9.33 4.70
N HIS A 11 2.77 10.42 3.95
CA HIS A 11 4.02 10.93 3.38
C HIS A 11 4.40 12.31 3.90
N SER A 12 3.95 12.68 5.11
CA SER A 12 4.50 13.87 5.77
C SER A 12 6.01 13.68 5.91
N ARG A 13 6.80 14.65 5.43
CA ARG A 13 8.27 14.62 5.53
C ARG A 13 8.75 14.62 6.98
N ASP A 14 7.87 14.97 7.92
CA ASP A 14 8.14 15.07 9.34
C ASP A 14 7.79 13.81 10.13
N LYS A 15 7.27 12.76 9.44
CA LYS A 15 6.87 11.49 10.04
C LYS A 15 7.88 10.39 9.74
N ARG A 16 8.28 9.65 10.78
CA ARG A 16 9.06 8.43 10.68
C ARG A 16 8.14 7.20 10.68
N THR A 17 8.22 6.35 9.67
CA THR A 17 7.61 5.01 9.71
C THR A 17 8.70 3.98 10.01
N VAL A 18 8.55 3.28 11.11
CA VAL A 18 9.46 2.24 11.57
C VAL A 18 8.76 0.90 11.40
N GLN A 19 9.10 0.17 10.34
CA GLN A 19 8.65 -1.20 10.16
C GLN A 19 9.47 -2.13 11.07
N ILE A 20 8.79 -2.99 11.79
CA ILE A 20 9.41 -3.94 12.71
C ILE A 20 8.98 -5.33 12.26
N THR A 21 9.85 -6.08 11.59
CA THR A 21 9.62 -7.49 11.29
C THR A 21 9.67 -8.26 12.60
N ILE A 22 8.51 -8.30 13.27
CA ILE A 22 8.42 -8.90 14.62
C ILE A 22 8.64 -10.40 14.59
N THR A 23 8.22 -11.06 13.50
CA THR A 23 8.41 -12.49 13.26
C THR A 23 8.42 -12.80 11.76
N GLU A 24 9.21 -13.76 11.33
CA GLU A 24 9.12 -14.31 9.96
C GLU A 24 8.17 -15.51 9.85
N ARG A 25 7.59 -15.96 10.97
CA ARG A 25 6.59 -17.02 10.97
C ARG A 25 5.27 -16.54 10.39
N CYS A 26 4.62 -17.39 9.61
CA CYS A 26 3.28 -17.15 9.09
C CYS A 26 2.45 -18.44 9.14
N ASN A 27 1.17 -18.32 9.44
CA ASN A 27 0.21 -19.42 9.42
C ASN A 27 -0.42 -19.67 8.05
N LEU A 28 -0.11 -18.81 7.04
CA LEU A 28 -0.58 -18.94 5.67
C LEU A 28 0.59 -19.06 4.68
N ASN A 29 0.27 -19.54 3.47
CA ASN A 29 1.18 -19.62 2.32
C ASN A 29 0.52 -18.96 1.10
N CYS A 30 0.45 -17.62 1.12
CA CYS A 30 -0.19 -16.85 0.04
C CYS A 30 0.57 -17.00 -1.27
N VAL A 31 -0.15 -17.17 -2.39
CA VAL A 31 0.43 -17.46 -3.72
C VAL A 31 1.37 -16.36 -4.24
N TYR A 32 1.23 -15.14 -3.76
CA TYR A 32 2.02 -13.96 -4.14
C TYR A 32 2.95 -13.46 -3.02
N CYS A 33 3.18 -14.25 -1.97
CA CYS A 33 4.02 -13.81 -0.85
C CYS A 33 5.45 -13.55 -1.33
N TYR A 34 5.93 -12.32 -1.12
CA TYR A 34 7.29 -11.93 -1.49
C TYR A 34 8.35 -12.35 -0.45
N GLU A 35 7.93 -12.80 0.73
CA GLU A 35 8.84 -13.32 1.76
C GLU A 35 9.14 -14.80 1.49
N HIS A 36 10.14 -15.06 0.65
CA HIS A 36 10.51 -16.43 0.24
C HIS A 36 11.56 -17.07 1.12
N ASN A 37 12.37 -16.26 1.84
CA ASN A 37 13.56 -16.68 2.57
C ASN A 37 13.37 -16.60 4.09
N LYS A 38 12.23 -17.08 4.60
CA LYS A 38 11.92 -17.05 6.03
C LYS A 38 12.77 -18.03 6.82
N ASP A 39 13.37 -17.58 7.92
CA ASP A 39 14.09 -18.43 8.88
C ASP A 39 13.30 -18.70 10.17
N PHE A 40 12.05 -18.29 10.22
CA PHE A 40 11.07 -18.50 11.30
C PHE A 40 11.45 -17.90 12.66
N ARG A 41 12.41 -16.97 12.70
CA ARG A 41 12.77 -16.23 13.92
C ARG A 41 11.75 -15.15 14.27
N SER A 42 11.81 -14.71 15.53
CA SER A 42 11.10 -13.54 16.05
C SER A 42 12.08 -12.64 16.80
N LEU A 43 11.77 -11.34 16.86
CA LEU A 43 12.49 -10.40 17.72
C LEU A 43 12.15 -10.69 19.19
N SER A 44 13.03 -10.28 20.10
CA SER A 44 12.73 -10.28 21.54
C SER A 44 12.02 -8.99 21.94
N PHE A 45 11.31 -9.04 23.08
CA PHE A 45 10.72 -7.88 23.73
C PHE A 45 11.74 -6.73 23.94
N GLU A 46 12.94 -7.06 24.44
CA GLU A 46 13.99 -6.07 24.68
C GLU A 46 14.49 -5.41 23.37
N CYS A 47 14.56 -6.16 22.26
CA CYS A 47 14.87 -5.57 20.96
C CYS A 47 13.81 -4.56 20.53
N VAL A 48 12.52 -4.86 20.71
CA VAL A 48 11.42 -3.94 20.35
C VAL A 48 11.46 -2.69 21.23
N LYS A 49 11.70 -2.81 22.54
CA LYS A 49 11.88 -1.67 23.44
C LYS A 49 13.00 -0.74 22.99
N ASN A 50 14.14 -1.32 22.63
CA ASN A 50 15.30 -0.54 22.16
C ASN A 50 15.00 0.19 20.84
N ILE A 51 14.24 -0.44 19.93
CA ILE A 51 13.77 0.20 18.69
C ILE A 51 12.87 1.39 19.04
N PHE A 52 11.89 1.22 19.91
CA PHE A 52 10.99 2.31 20.33
C PHE A 52 11.79 3.49 20.90
N SER A 53 12.66 3.23 21.90
CA SER A 53 13.46 4.28 22.56
C SER A 53 14.29 5.08 21.56
N ARG A 54 15.00 4.40 20.64
CA ARG A 54 15.85 5.05 19.62
C ARG A 54 15.08 6.09 18.80
N HIS A 55 13.83 5.80 18.40
CA HIS A 55 13.08 6.68 17.51
C HIS A 55 12.39 7.83 18.22
N PHE A 56 12.22 7.77 19.55
CA PHE A 56 11.82 8.93 20.33
C PHE A 56 12.93 9.96 20.49
N ASP A 57 14.20 9.53 20.47
CA ASP A 57 15.36 10.41 20.56
C ASP A 57 15.76 11.03 19.20
N GLU A 58 15.22 10.55 18.09
CA GLU A 58 15.53 11.03 16.75
C GLU A 58 14.89 12.41 16.49
N ALA A 59 15.67 13.50 16.58
CA ALA A 59 15.16 14.89 16.49
C ALA A 59 14.60 15.27 15.10
N ARG A 60 14.98 14.56 14.03
CA ARG A 60 14.58 14.88 12.65
C ARG A 60 13.08 14.78 12.41
N PHE A 61 12.40 13.88 13.09
CA PHE A 61 10.98 13.59 12.88
C PHE A 61 10.14 14.01 14.07
N SER A 62 9.03 14.68 13.81
CA SER A 62 8.10 15.16 14.84
C SER A 62 7.07 14.10 15.26
N GLU A 63 6.89 13.03 14.46
CA GLU A 63 5.94 11.94 14.69
C GLU A 63 6.56 10.59 14.31
N VAL A 64 6.17 9.51 15.02
CA VAL A 64 6.63 8.14 14.73
C VAL A 64 5.44 7.21 14.54
N GLU A 65 5.48 6.38 13.50
CA GLU A 65 4.59 5.24 13.31
C GLU A 65 5.37 3.94 13.43
N PHE A 66 4.99 3.08 14.38
CA PHE A 66 5.54 1.74 14.54
C PHE A 66 4.63 0.74 13.83
N ASP A 67 5.11 0.20 12.71
CA ASP A 67 4.39 -0.75 11.87
C ASP A 67 4.93 -2.17 12.14
N PHE A 68 4.20 -2.94 12.95
CA PHE A 68 4.53 -4.35 13.18
C PHE A 68 4.24 -5.14 11.93
N HIS A 69 5.30 -5.67 11.38
CA HIS A 69 5.33 -6.38 10.11
C HIS A 69 5.89 -7.79 10.30
N GLY A 70 5.86 -8.59 9.25
CA GLY A 70 6.47 -9.92 9.20
C GLY A 70 5.63 -10.90 8.42
N GLY A 71 5.77 -12.20 8.68
CA GLY A 71 4.89 -13.21 8.12
C GLY A 71 3.45 -12.97 8.54
N GLU A 72 3.13 -13.27 9.81
CA GLU A 72 1.88 -12.87 10.47
C GLU A 72 2.17 -12.33 11.87
N PRO A 73 1.96 -11.03 12.11
CA PRO A 73 2.27 -10.41 13.41
C PRO A 73 1.53 -11.03 14.58
N ALA A 74 0.32 -11.55 14.39
CA ALA A 74 -0.45 -12.18 15.45
C ALA A 74 0.22 -13.43 16.04
N LEU A 75 1.13 -14.09 15.31
CA LEU A 75 1.95 -15.20 15.84
C LEU A 75 3.01 -14.75 16.87
N ALA A 76 3.26 -13.45 16.96
CA ALA A 76 4.17 -12.85 17.94
C ALA A 76 3.41 -11.90 18.89
N PHE A 77 2.14 -12.17 19.13
CA PHE A 77 1.31 -11.34 19.99
C PHE A 77 1.81 -11.30 21.43
N ASP A 78 2.44 -12.38 21.89
CA ASP A 78 3.13 -12.49 23.18
C ASP A 78 4.32 -11.51 23.32
N ILE A 79 4.82 -10.96 22.20
CA ILE A 79 5.86 -9.93 22.18
C ILE A 79 5.22 -8.55 21.94
N ILE A 80 4.28 -8.44 21.00
CA ILE A 80 3.61 -7.18 20.63
C ILE A 80 2.86 -6.60 21.84
N LYS A 81 2.07 -7.42 22.54
CA LYS A 81 1.27 -6.99 23.68
C LYS A 81 2.12 -6.33 24.76
N PRO A 82 3.10 -6.99 25.39
CA PRO A 82 3.90 -6.37 26.44
C PRO A 82 4.74 -5.20 25.92
N ALA A 83 5.19 -5.21 24.67
CA ALA A 83 5.92 -4.09 24.08
C ALA A 83 5.05 -2.82 23.96
N CYS A 84 3.81 -2.97 23.50
CA CYS A 84 2.85 -1.86 23.43
C CYS A 84 2.43 -1.38 24.82
N GLU A 85 2.16 -2.29 25.77
CA GLU A 85 1.82 -1.93 27.16
C GLU A 85 2.96 -1.16 27.84
N TRP A 86 4.21 -1.58 27.65
CA TRP A 86 5.37 -0.82 28.09
C TRP A 86 5.48 0.55 27.38
N LEU A 87 5.24 0.59 26.08
CA LEU A 87 5.27 1.85 25.31
C LEU A 87 4.24 2.85 25.88
N TRP A 88 3.09 2.38 26.30
CA TRP A 88 1.97 3.18 26.80
C TRP A 88 2.02 3.48 28.30
N SER A 89 2.93 2.86 29.04
CA SER A 89 3.03 3.03 30.51
C SER A 89 3.51 4.42 30.92
N GLU A 90 4.17 5.15 30.03
CA GLU A 90 4.75 6.47 30.29
C GLU A 90 4.48 7.44 29.12
N PRO A 91 4.39 8.76 29.36
CA PRO A 91 4.39 9.76 28.32
C PRO A 91 5.65 9.70 27.45
N ARG A 92 5.51 9.89 26.15
CA ARG A 92 6.63 9.91 25.20
C ARG A 92 6.90 11.30 24.68
N SER A 93 8.14 11.54 24.21
CA SER A 93 8.64 12.85 23.76
C SER A 93 7.93 13.39 22.50
N LYS A 94 7.26 12.53 21.70
CA LYS A 94 6.54 12.91 20.50
C LYS A 94 5.31 12.03 20.23
N PRO A 95 4.35 12.51 19.43
CA PRO A 95 3.20 11.69 18.98
C PRO A 95 3.64 10.42 18.28
N TYR A 96 2.90 9.35 18.49
CA TYR A 96 3.13 8.06 17.85
C TYR A 96 1.85 7.27 17.63
N MET A 97 1.91 6.26 16.75
CA MET A 97 0.86 5.29 16.51
C MET A 97 1.47 3.90 16.36
N CYS A 98 0.82 2.89 16.94
CA CYS A 98 1.11 1.49 16.68
C CYS A 98 0.18 0.97 15.59
N PHE A 99 0.74 0.22 14.65
CA PHE A 99 0.03 -0.31 13.50
C PHE A 99 0.48 -1.73 13.19
N ALA A 100 -0.40 -2.55 12.65
CA ALA A 100 -0.04 -3.81 12.00
C ALA A 100 -1.01 -4.11 10.86
N THR A 101 -0.56 -4.94 9.91
CA THR A 101 -1.43 -5.60 8.94
C THR A 101 -1.49 -7.08 9.28
N THR A 102 -2.69 -7.64 9.39
CA THR A 102 -2.90 -9.06 9.68
C THR A 102 -3.70 -9.76 8.58
N ASN A 103 -3.51 -11.06 8.45
CA ASN A 103 -4.40 -11.91 7.63
C ASN A 103 -5.74 -12.20 8.33
N GLY A 104 -5.91 -11.85 9.60
CA GLY A 104 -7.13 -11.95 10.37
C GLY A 104 -7.43 -13.33 10.96
N ALA A 105 -6.78 -14.40 10.49
CA ALA A 105 -7.15 -15.78 10.84
C ALA A 105 -6.86 -16.16 12.30
N LEU A 106 -6.03 -15.39 13.00
CA LEU A 106 -5.65 -15.63 14.41
C LEU A 106 -6.24 -14.59 15.37
N ILE A 107 -7.03 -13.65 14.87
CA ILE A 107 -7.59 -12.56 15.69
C ILE A 107 -8.89 -13.04 16.34
N HIS A 108 -8.75 -13.77 17.46
CA HIS A 108 -9.84 -14.35 18.23
C HIS A 108 -9.54 -14.33 19.74
N GLY A 109 -10.56 -14.53 20.57
CA GLY A 109 -10.44 -14.69 22.03
C GLY A 109 -9.67 -13.55 22.70
N ASP A 110 -8.66 -13.87 23.50
CA ASP A 110 -7.86 -12.91 24.27
C ASP A 110 -7.20 -11.82 23.40
N ILE A 111 -6.89 -12.11 22.14
CA ILE A 111 -6.33 -11.13 21.21
C ILE A 111 -7.40 -10.09 20.85
N GLN A 112 -8.63 -10.50 20.58
CA GLN A 112 -9.74 -9.57 20.34
C GLN A 112 -10.03 -8.73 21.58
N ASP A 113 -10.05 -9.33 22.76
CA ASP A 113 -10.31 -8.63 24.02
C ASP A 113 -9.26 -7.56 24.31
N TRP A 114 -7.99 -7.85 24.01
CA TRP A 114 -6.94 -6.85 24.13
C TRP A 114 -7.14 -5.70 23.14
N PHE A 115 -7.49 -5.98 21.88
CA PHE A 115 -7.74 -4.93 20.89
C PHE A 115 -8.99 -4.11 21.21
N ARG A 116 -10.07 -4.71 21.77
CA ARG A 116 -11.26 -3.95 22.22
C ARG A 116 -10.86 -2.86 23.22
N ASN A 117 -9.92 -3.14 24.10
CA ASN A 117 -9.45 -2.19 25.11
C ASN A 117 -8.42 -1.18 24.55
N ASN A 118 -7.82 -1.43 23.40
CA ASN A 118 -6.66 -0.67 22.91
C ASN A 118 -6.79 -0.15 21.46
N ALA A 119 -7.95 -0.24 20.83
CA ALA A 119 -8.16 0.16 19.42
C ALA A 119 -7.87 1.64 19.15
N SER A 120 -7.96 2.52 20.15
CA SER A 120 -7.59 3.93 20.03
C SER A 120 -6.08 4.19 19.93
N ARG A 121 -5.27 3.21 20.36
CA ARG A 121 -3.79 3.29 20.41
C ARG A 121 -3.11 2.38 19.38
N PHE A 122 -3.84 1.40 18.86
CA PHE A 122 -3.33 0.43 17.91
C PHE A 122 -4.29 0.28 16.74
N TRP A 123 -3.79 0.46 15.54
CA TRP A 123 -4.57 0.25 14.32
C TRP A 123 -4.21 -1.09 13.69
N LEU A 124 -5.17 -2.00 13.59
CA LEU A 124 -4.99 -3.30 12.96
C LEU A 124 -5.72 -3.33 11.61
N SER A 125 -4.97 -3.36 10.51
CA SER A 125 -5.51 -3.39 9.15
C SER A 125 -5.68 -4.83 8.67
N LEU A 126 -6.86 -5.13 8.13
CA LEU A 126 -7.17 -6.45 7.59
C LEU A 126 -6.70 -6.59 6.14
N SER A 127 -6.15 -7.76 5.80
CA SER A 127 -5.94 -8.21 4.43
C SER A 127 -7.12 -9.07 3.96
N LEU A 128 -7.79 -8.63 2.88
CA LEU A 128 -8.95 -9.35 2.32
C LEU A 128 -8.94 -9.27 0.80
N ASP A 129 -8.81 -10.39 0.12
CA ASP A 129 -8.62 -10.46 -1.33
C ASP A 129 -9.93 -10.74 -2.09
N GLY A 130 -10.96 -9.92 -1.87
CA GLY A 130 -12.20 -10.00 -2.64
C GLY A 130 -13.21 -11.00 -2.09
N THR A 131 -13.85 -11.78 -2.98
CA THR A 131 -14.82 -12.80 -2.59
C THR A 131 -14.17 -13.94 -1.82
N ARG A 132 -15.00 -14.82 -1.22
CA ARG A 132 -14.53 -16.02 -0.52
C ARG A 132 -13.64 -16.89 -1.41
N GLU A 133 -14.03 -17.08 -2.66
CA GLU A 133 -13.28 -17.87 -3.64
C GLU A 133 -11.93 -17.22 -3.98
N MET A 134 -11.92 -15.91 -4.26
CA MET A 134 -10.69 -15.16 -4.56
C MET A 134 -9.71 -15.21 -3.38
N HIS A 135 -10.21 -14.94 -2.17
CA HIS A 135 -9.40 -14.97 -0.97
C HIS A 135 -8.80 -16.36 -0.73
N ASN A 136 -9.61 -17.39 -0.88
CA ASN A 136 -9.18 -18.77 -0.66
C ASN A 136 -8.13 -19.23 -1.67
N ILE A 137 -8.26 -18.84 -2.95
CA ILE A 137 -7.23 -19.06 -3.98
C ILE A 137 -5.91 -18.39 -3.59
N ASN A 138 -5.98 -17.14 -3.15
CA ASN A 138 -4.80 -16.33 -2.86
C ASN A 138 -4.15 -16.66 -1.50
N ARG A 139 -4.97 -16.98 -0.46
CA ARG A 139 -4.57 -16.97 0.95
C ARG A 139 -4.91 -18.27 1.69
N SER A 140 -4.55 -19.42 1.10
CA SER A 140 -4.56 -20.73 1.79
C SER A 140 -5.91 -21.10 2.41
N ASN A 141 -7.04 -20.81 1.75
CA ASN A 141 -8.40 -21.11 2.24
C ASN A 141 -8.74 -20.49 3.61
N SER A 142 -8.28 -19.28 3.88
CA SER A 142 -8.40 -18.65 5.21
C SER A 142 -9.62 -17.72 5.37
N TYR A 143 -10.47 -17.55 4.37
CA TYR A 143 -11.59 -16.60 4.42
C TYR A 143 -12.51 -16.81 5.62
N ASP A 144 -12.92 -18.07 5.89
CA ASP A 144 -13.86 -18.39 6.96
C ASP A 144 -13.25 -18.33 8.38
N LEU A 145 -11.94 -18.10 8.47
CA LEU A 145 -11.24 -17.88 9.73
C LEU A 145 -11.28 -16.40 10.18
N ILE A 146 -11.81 -15.50 9.36
CA ILE A 146 -11.80 -14.05 9.63
C ILE A 146 -13.12 -13.66 10.31
N ASP A 147 -13.03 -13.02 11.46
CA ASP A 147 -14.17 -12.36 12.12
C ASP A 147 -14.35 -10.93 11.58
N PHE A 148 -15.07 -10.80 10.48
CA PHE A 148 -15.34 -9.49 9.84
C PHE A 148 -16.12 -8.55 10.76
N ALA A 149 -16.99 -9.07 11.61
CA ALA A 149 -17.80 -8.26 12.52
C ALA A 149 -16.90 -7.53 13.53
N PHE A 150 -15.91 -8.24 14.08
CA PHE A 150 -14.92 -7.66 14.98
C PHE A 150 -14.13 -6.52 14.31
N PHE A 151 -13.59 -6.73 13.10
CA PHE A 151 -12.83 -5.69 12.40
C PHE A 151 -13.67 -4.46 12.08
N LYS A 152 -14.95 -4.66 11.73
CA LYS A 152 -15.87 -3.56 11.45
C LYS A 152 -16.27 -2.80 12.71
N GLU A 153 -16.44 -3.50 13.83
CA GLU A 153 -16.72 -2.89 15.14
C GLU A 153 -15.55 -2.02 15.59
N MET A 154 -14.34 -2.56 15.56
CA MET A 154 -13.17 -1.91 16.15
C MET A 154 -12.61 -0.77 15.28
N TRP A 155 -12.63 -0.92 13.96
CA TRP A 155 -12.09 0.07 12.99
C TRP A 155 -13.04 0.27 11.81
N PRO A 156 -14.23 0.89 12.03
CA PRO A 156 -15.28 0.99 11.00
C PRO A 156 -14.83 1.77 9.75
N ALA A 157 -13.87 2.68 9.89
CA ALA A 157 -13.32 3.47 8.79
C ALA A 157 -12.07 2.83 8.14
N GLN A 158 -11.75 1.57 8.46
CA GLN A 158 -10.57 0.94 7.90
C GLN A 158 -10.71 0.67 6.40
N THR A 159 -9.59 0.82 5.72
CA THR A 159 -9.42 0.36 4.34
C THR A 159 -8.71 -0.98 4.36
N VAL A 160 -9.40 -2.05 3.94
CA VAL A 160 -8.79 -3.38 3.84
C VAL A 160 -7.84 -3.43 2.64
N LYS A 161 -6.77 -4.24 2.75
CA LYS A 161 -5.80 -4.44 1.69
C LYS A 161 -6.20 -5.64 0.85
N MET A 162 -6.43 -5.41 -0.45
CA MET A 162 -6.73 -6.44 -1.44
C MET A 162 -5.57 -6.61 -2.40
N THR A 163 -4.99 -7.79 -2.45
CA THR A 163 -3.96 -8.14 -3.43
C THR A 163 -4.58 -8.99 -4.54
N ILE A 164 -4.40 -8.55 -5.78
CA ILE A 164 -4.92 -9.21 -6.98
C ILE A 164 -3.80 -10.02 -7.59
N SER A 165 -3.97 -11.33 -7.70
CA SER A 165 -3.07 -12.21 -8.44
C SER A 165 -3.57 -12.41 -9.87
N PRO A 166 -2.75 -12.92 -10.80
CA PRO A 166 -3.23 -13.32 -12.14
C PRO A 166 -4.41 -14.29 -12.10
N LEU A 167 -4.49 -15.13 -11.06
CA LEU A 167 -5.58 -16.11 -10.90
C LEU A 167 -6.92 -15.47 -10.51
N THR A 168 -6.89 -14.36 -9.78
CA THR A 168 -8.08 -13.67 -9.27
C THR A 168 -8.45 -12.43 -10.08
N LEU A 169 -7.60 -12.00 -11.02
CA LEU A 169 -7.83 -10.85 -11.87
C LEU A 169 -9.18 -10.90 -12.63
N PRO A 170 -9.64 -12.04 -13.18
CA PRO A 170 -10.93 -12.10 -13.90
C PRO A 170 -12.16 -11.77 -13.03
N ALA A 171 -12.04 -11.78 -11.70
CA ALA A 171 -13.14 -11.51 -10.76
C ALA A 171 -12.94 -10.24 -9.93
N VAL A 172 -12.03 -9.34 -10.32
CA VAL A 172 -11.64 -8.17 -9.52
C VAL A 172 -12.83 -7.28 -9.18
N SER A 173 -13.73 -6.99 -10.13
CA SER A 173 -14.87 -6.13 -9.88
C SER A 173 -15.84 -6.76 -8.86
N ASP A 174 -16.04 -8.04 -8.90
CA ASP A 174 -16.88 -8.75 -7.93
C ASP A 174 -16.24 -8.77 -6.55
N GLY A 175 -14.91 -8.94 -6.50
CA GLY A 175 -14.13 -8.85 -5.26
C GLY A 175 -14.25 -7.50 -4.57
N VAL A 176 -14.08 -6.41 -5.31
CA VAL A 176 -14.21 -5.04 -4.79
C VAL A 176 -15.64 -4.77 -4.30
N ARG A 177 -16.65 -5.16 -5.09
CA ARG A 177 -18.07 -5.02 -4.70
C ARG A 177 -18.40 -5.82 -3.44
N HIS A 178 -17.84 -7.03 -3.32
CA HIS A 178 -18.02 -7.87 -2.14
C HIS A 178 -17.47 -7.20 -0.87
N ILE A 179 -16.24 -6.63 -0.93
CA ILE A 179 -15.63 -5.91 0.19
C ILE A 179 -16.48 -4.71 0.61
N HIS A 180 -16.99 -3.92 -0.36
CA HIS A 180 -17.89 -2.82 -0.05
C HIS A 180 -19.21 -3.27 0.59
N LYS A 181 -19.78 -4.41 0.15
CA LYS A 181 -20.97 -5.00 0.78
C LYS A 181 -20.74 -5.43 2.22
N LEU A 182 -19.52 -5.89 2.56
CA LEU A 182 -19.12 -6.14 3.96
C LEU A 182 -18.97 -4.86 4.78
N GLY A 183 -19.03 -3.69 4.15
CA GLY A 183 -18.97 -2.38 4.79
C GLY A 183 -17.55 -1.84 4.99
N PHE A 184 -16.57 -2.33 4.24
CA PHE A 184 -15.20 -1.83 4.26
C PHE A 184 -14.89 -0.96 3.05
N ALA A 185 -14.00 0.03 3.23
CA ALA A 185 -13.28 0.62 2.13
C ALA A 185 -12.19 -0.37 1.65
N VAL A 186 -11.77 -0.27 0.38
CA VAL A 186 -10.80 -1.21 -0.20
C VAL A 186 -9.66 -0.48 -0.92
N SER A 187 -8.43 -0.92 -0.66
CA SER A 187 -7.24 -0.55 -1.42
C SER A 187 -6.71 -1.77 -2.15
N SER A 188 -6.96 -1.86 -3.44
CA SER A 188 -6.55 -2.98 -4.28
C SER A 188 -5.24 -2.68 -5.03
N ASN A 189 -4.39 -3.71 -5.16
CA ASN A 189 -3.13 -3.63 -5.89
C ASN A 189 -2.89 -4.94 -6.63
N LEU A 190 -2.28 -4.85 -7.81
CA LEU A 190 -1.74 -6.02 -8.48
C LEU A 190 -0.55 -6.58 -7.68
N ALA A 191 -0.46 -7.90 -7.59
CA ALA A 191 0.63 -8.57 -6.88
C ALA A 191 1.96 -8.32 -7.57
N HIS A 192 2.95 -7.86 -6.81
CA HIS A 192 4.32 -7.77 -7.28
C HIS A 192 5.03 -9.14 -7.23
N GLY A 193 6.04 -9.34 -8.07
CA GLY A 193 6.82 -10.59 -8.10
C GLY A 193 6.10 -11.78 -8.74
N MET A 194 4.91 -11.56 -9.32
CA MET A 194 4.19 -12.55 -10.11
C MET A 194 4.36 -12.27 -11.61
N LYS A 195 4.33 -13.33 -12.42
CA LYS A 195 4.36 -13.19 -13.88
C LYS A 195 3.00 -12.68 -14.40
N TRP A 196 3.00 -11.50 -15.01
CA TRP A 196 1.84 -10.89 -15.63
C TRP A 196 1.85 -11.08 -17.14
N ASP A 197 0.91 -11.88 -17.66
CA ASP A 197 0.78 -12.12 -19.09
C ASP A 197 -0.01 -10.98 -19.75
N ARG A 198 0.48 -10.48 -20.88
CA ARG A 198 -0.21 -9.48 -21.71
C ARG A 198 -1.62 -9.95 -22.16
N ALA A 199 -1.84 -11.25 -22.30
CA ALA A 199 -3.18 -11.80 -22.58
C ALA A 199 -4.23 -11.43 -21.52
N LEU A 200 -3.80 -11.08 -20.30
CA LEU A 200 -4.69 -10.62 -19.23
C LEU A 200 -5.11 -9.14 -19.37
N LEU A 201 -4.51 -8.36 -20.26
CA LEU A 201 -4.81 -6.93 -20.40
C LEU A 201 -6.26 -6.67 -20.82
N ALA A 202 -6.78 -7.44 -21.78
CA ALA A 202 -8.19 -7.32 -22.21
C ALA A 202 -9.14 -7.62 -21.04
N VAL A 203 -8.88 -8.71 -20.31
CA VAL A 203 -9.68 -9.07 -19.13
C VAL A 203 -9.60 -7.98 -18.07
N TYR A 204 -8.40 -7.45 -17.81
CA TYR A 204 -8.22 -6.40 -16.83
C TYR A 204 -8.96 -5.12 -17.19
N ARG A 205 -8.84 -4.68 -18.45
CA ARG A 205 -9.58 -3.52 -18.97
C ARG A 205 -11.09 -3.67 -18.73
N ASP A 206 -11.66 -4.85 -19.05
CA ASP A 206 -13.09 -5.09 -18.86
C ASP A 206 -13.48 -5.07 -17.37
N GLN A 207 -12.63 -5.60 -16.48
CA GLN A 207 -12.85 -5.54 -15.04
C GLN A 207 -12.79 -4.08 -14.52
N LEU A 208 -11.86 -3.28 -15.03
CA LEU A 208 -11.76 -1.86 -14.66
C LEU A 208 -12.98 -1.08 -15.17
N GLN A 209 -13.49 -1.36 -16.39
CA GLN A 209 -14.72 -0.73 -16.87
C GLN A 209 -15.92 -1.05 -15.97
N ARG A 210 -16.08 -2.30 -15.54
CA ARG A 210 -17.13 -2.68 -14.58
C ARG A 210 -17.00 -1.95 -13.25
N LEU A 211 -15.78 -1.63 -12.81
CA LEU A 211 -15.56 -0.82 -11.60
C LEU A 211 -15.88 0.66 -11.83
N VAL A 212 -15.56 1.21 -13.00
CA VAL A 212 -15.95 2.58 -13.37
C VAL A 212 -17.48 2.71 -13.29
N ASP A 213 -18.23 1.81 -13.94
CA ASP A 213 -19.69 1.81 -13.92
C ASP A 213 -20.23 1.68 -12.48
N PHE A 214 -19.67 0.75 -11.70
CA PHE A 214 -20.05 0.55 -10.30
C PHE A 214 -19.86 1.82 -9.44
N TYR A 215 -18.74 2.53 -9.55
CA TYR A 215 -18.51 3.73 -8.75
C TYR A 215 -19.33 4.92 -9.23
N LEU A 216 -19.68 5.00 -10.51
CA LEU A 216 -20.60 6.01 -11.03
C LEU A 216 -22.04 5.77 -10.53
N GLU A 217 -22.47 4.53 -10.40
CA GLU A 217 -23.77 4.15 -9.84
C GLU A 217 -23.84 4.26 -8.31
N ASN A 218 -22.70 4.14 -7.62
CA ASN A 218 -22.62 4.05 -6.16
C ASN A 218 -21.69 5.12 -5.58
N PRO A 219 -22.09 6.41 -5.62
CA PRO A 219 -21.26 7.56 -5.23
C PRO A 219 -20.85 7.58 -3.74
N GLN A 220 -21.50 6.78 -2.89
CA GLN A 220 -21.17 6.64 -1.46
C GLN A 220 -19.84 5.89 -1.22
N TYR A 221 -19.33 5.15 -2.20
CA TYR A 221 -18.07 4.43 -2.07
C TYR A 221 -16.90 5.23 -2.65
N ALA A 222 -15.80 5.30 -1.91
CA ALA A 222 -14.56 5.84 -2.42
C ALA A 222 -13.92 4.86 -3.44
N PRO A 223 -13.46 5.34 -4.61
CA PRO A 223 -12.81 4.50 -5.61
C PRO A 223 -11.58 3.78 -5.06
N THR A 224 -11.46 2.48 -5.36
CA THR A 224 -10.26 1.73 -5.03
C THR A 224 -9.07 2.16 -5.88
N ARG A 225 -7.84 1.84 -5.42
CA ARG A 225 -6.60 2.35 -6.02
C ARG A 225 -6.44 2.06 -7.52
N ILE A 226 -6.86 0.90 -8.02
CA ILE A 226 -6.72 0.53 -9.44
C ILE A 226 -7.61 1.36 -10.39
N VAL A 227 -8.57 2.10 -9.88
CA VAL A 227 -9.36 3.12 -10.60
C VAL A 227 -9.21 4.51 -9.95
N ASN A 228 -8.09 4.71 -9.26
CA ASN A 228 -7.69 5.97 -8.64
C ASN A 228 -6.19 6.23 -8.88
N PHE A 229 -5.80 6.28 -10.14
CA PHE A 229 -4.45 6.61 -10.57
C PHE A 229 -4.14 8.09 -10.25
N ASN A 230 -2.86 8.44 -10.10
CA ASN A 230 -2.44 9.78 -9.66
C ASN A 230 -2.59 10.87 -10.75
N LEU A 231 -3.80 11.02 -11.32
CA LEU A 231 -4.09 12.01 -12.38
C LEU A 231 -3.82 13.43 -11.93
N ARG A 232 -4.22 13.78 -10.69
CA ARG A 232 -3.95 15.10 -10.11
C ARG A 232 -2.46 15.41 -10.11
N LYS A 233 -1.61 14.47 -9.65
CA LYS A 233 -0.16 14.65 -9.66
C LYS A 233 0.39 14.78 -11.07
N LEU A 234 -0.10 13.96 -12.01
CA LEU A 234 0.27 14.04 -13.42
C LEU A 234 -0.04 15.43 -14.00
N GLY A 235 -1.25 15.93 -13.77
CA GLY A 235 -1.66 17.25 -14.24
C GLY A 235 -0.91 18.39 -13.56
N MET A 236 -0.68 18.33 -12.23
CA MET A 236 0.16 19.31 -11.52
C MET A 236 1.57 19.37 -12.09
N ASN A 237 2.19 18.24 -12.37
CA ASN A 237 3.52 18.18 -12.98
C ASN A 237 3.56 18.76 -14.41
N ALA A 238 2.45 18.70 -15.14
CA ALA A 238 2.33 19.31 -16.47
C ALA A 238 2.11 20.83 -16.40
N ILE A 239 1.37 21.31 -15.39
CA ILE A 239 1.15 22.74 -15.14
C ILE A 239 2.42 23.40 -14.54
N HIS A 240 3.08 22.68 -13.63
CA HIS A 240 4.24 23.12 -12.84
C HIS A 240 5.41 22.13 -12.97
N PRO A 241 6.16 22.14 -14.08
CA PRO A 241 7.23 21.16 -14.33
C PRO A 241 8.34 21.17 -13.25
N GLU A 242 8.52 22.29 -12.55
CA GLU A 242 9.47 22.42 -11.45
C GLU A 242 9.14 21.50 -10.26
N LEU A 243 7.86 21.22 -10.01
CA LEU A 243 7.41 20.32 -8.94
C LEU A 243 7.77 18.86 -9.23
N LYS A 244 7.82 18.48 -10.50
CA LYS A 244 8.19 17.12 -10.92
C LYS A 244 9.55 16.71 -10.39
N LYS A 245 10.51 17.65 -10.29
CA LYS A 245 11.86 17.39 -9.75
C LYS A 245 11.87 17.19 -8.25
N ALA A 246 11.01 17.89 -7.51
CA ALA A 246 11.00 17.87 -6.04
C ALA A 246 10.32 16.61 -5.46
N GLU A 247 9.44 15.95 -6.21
CA GLU A 247 8.61 14.83 -5.74
C GLU A 247 8.85 13.53 -6.52
N ARG A 248 10.07 13.24 -6.92
CA ARG A 248 10.40 12.07 -7.75
C ARG A 248 10.27 10.74 -7.00
N LYS A 249 10.57 10.74 -5.70
CA LYS A 249 10.52 9.53 -4.89
C LYS A 249 9.10 9.18 -4.47
N TRP A 250 8.67 7.93 -4.75
CA TRP A 250 7.30 7.46 -4.53
C TRP A 250 6.99 7.02 -3.10
N CYS A 251 7.98 6.65 -2.32
CA CYS A 251 7.78 6.20 -0.94
C CYS A 251 8.94 6.61 -0.06
N GLY A 252 8.77 6.49 1.26
CA GLY A 252 9.76 6.85 2.25
C GLY A 252 10.95 5.90 2.39
N THR A 253 11.07 4.85 1.54
CA THR A 253 12.08 3.79 1.71
C THR A 253 13.49 4.36 1.91
N GLY A 254 14.21 3.88 2.95
CA GLY A 254 15.57 4.27 3.30
C GLY A 254 15.72 5.71 3.83
N ASP A 255 14.61 6.46 3.98
CA ASP A 255 14.58 7.82 4.50
C ASP A 255 13.49 7.96 5.59
N GLN A 256 12.25 8.36 5.25
CA GLN A 256 11.13 8.41 6.23
C GLN A 256 10.69 7.01 6.69
N LEU A 257 10.94 5.99 5.90
CA LEU A 257 10.63 4.61 6.21
C LEU A 257 11.90 3.78 6.31
N ILE A 258 12.01 3.02 7.39
CA ILE A 258 13.05 1.99 7.60
C ILE A 258 12.42 0.72 8.15
N CYS A 259 13.11 -0.40 8.00
CA CYS A 259 12.70 -1.70 8.51
C CYS A 259 13.76 -2.32 9.42
N TYR A 260 13.36 -2.77 10.59
CA TYR A 260 14.16 -3.67 11.43
C TYR A 260 13.77 -5.11 11.13
N ALA A 261 14.73 -5.91 10.69
CA ALA A 261 14.52 -7.34 10.47
C ALA A 261 14.80 -8.16 11.75
N VAL A 262 14.41 -9.43 11.77
CA VAL A 262 14.59 -10.34 12.92
C VAL A 262 16.05 -10.58 13.28
N ASN A 263 17.01 -10.26 12.41
CA ASN A 263 18.43 -10.30 12.69
C ASN A 263 18.94 -9.06 13.47
N GLY A 264 18.03 -8.12 13.81
CA GLY A 264 18.37 -6.87 14.52
C GLY A 264 18.98 -5.77 13.63
N LYS A 265 19.21 -6.03 12.35
CA LYS A 265 19.73 -5.03 11.41
C LYS A 265 18.63 -4.17 10.82
N THR A 266 19.01 -2.98 10.36
CA THR A 266 18.11 -1.99 9.72
C THR A 266 18.26 -2.06 8.20
N TYR A 267 17.14 -2.02 7.49
CA TYR A 267 17.05 -2.03 6.03
C TYR A 267 16.19 -0.86 5.52
N PRO A 268 16.34 -0.45 4.24
CA PRO A 268 15.55 0.66 3.67
C PRO A 268 14.02 0.44 3.75
N CYS A 269 13.54 -0.78 3.57
CA CYS A 269 12.17 -1.24 3.86
C CYS A 269 12.15 -2.78 3.94
N GLN A 270 11.00 -3.38 4.25
CA GLN A 270 10.85 -4.84 4.37
C GLN A 270 11.26 -5.62 3.11
N LEU A 271 11.15 -5.02 1.92
CA LEU A 271 11.55 -5.67 0.67
C LEU A 271 13.07 -5.78 0.48
N PHE A 272 13.85 -5.10 1.30
CA PHE A 272 15.31 -5.23 1.37
C PHE A 272 15.76 -6.12 2.55
N ALA A 273 14.83 -6.58 3.38
CA ALA A 273 15.15 -7.50 4.48
C ALA A 273 15.47 -8.91 3.96
N PRO A 274 16.26 -9.71 4.68
CA PRO A 274 16.70 -11.05 4.25
C PRO A 274 15.54 -12.01 3.92
N SER A 275 14.40 -11.91 4.59
CA SER A 275 13.20 -12.71 4.30
C SER A 275 12.65 -12.50 2.89
N SER A 276 12.86 -11.33 2.32
CA SER A 276 12.36 -10.92 0.99
C SER A 276 13.45 -10.86 -0.07
N ALA A 277 14.68 -10.52 0.31
CA ALA A 277 15.76 -10.16 -0.60
C ALA A 277 16.73 -11.31 -0.89
N SER A 278 17.50 -11.17 -1.98
CA SER A 278 18.67 -11.99 -2.21
C SER A 278 19.78 -11.68 -1.18
N PRO A 279 20.70 -12.61 -0.89
CA PRO A 279 21.81 -12.42 0.06
C PRO A 279 22.69 -11.19 -0.19
N ASP A 280 22.70 -10.65 -1.41
CA ASP A 280 23.53 -9.50 -1.80
C ASP A 280 22.97 -8.14 -1.43
N VAL A 281 21.81 -8.08 -0.79
CA VAL A 281 21.12 -6.83 -0.43
C VAL A 281 21.92 -5.94 0.52
N ASP A 282 22.76 -6.52 1.39
CA ASP A 282 23.67 -5.75 2.27
C ASP A 282 24.65 -4.87 1.45
N LYS A 283 25.03 -5.32 0.24
CA LYS A 283 25.86 -4.52 -0.69
C LYS A 283 25.07 -3.39 -1.37
N VAL A 284 23.77 -3.57 -1.54
CA VAL A 284 22.90 -2.58 -2.21
C VAL A 284 22.56 -1.43 -1.29
N SER A 285 22.23 -1.71 -0.03
CA SER A 285 21.90 -0.68 0.95
C SER A 285 23.06 0.27 1.24
N SER A 286 24.30 -0.18 1.05
CA SER A 286 25.51 0.66 1.18
C SER A 286 25.86 1.43 -0.09
N LYS A 287 25.34 1.03 -1.26
CA LYS A 287 25.62 1.62 -2.57
C LYS A 287 24.76 2.83 -2.92
N TRP A 288 23.56 2.92 -2.35
CA TRP A 288 22.56 3.88 -2.76
C TRP A 288 22.22 4.88 -1.66
N ASP A 289 22.33 6.17 -1.96
CA ASP A 289 21.80 7.23 -1.11
C ASP A 289 20.30 7.36 -1.31
N PHE A 290 19.53 6.80 -0.38
CA PHE A 290 18.06 6.83 -0.38
C PHE A 290 17.46 8.19 -0.01
N THR A 291 18.27 9.13 0.46
CA THR A 291 17.84 10.48 0.81
C THR A 291 17.81 11.40 -0.41
N ASN A 292 18.62 11.11 -1.43
CA ASN A 292 18.69 11.90 -2.66
C ASN A 292 17.65 11.39 -3.68
N ALA A 293 16.57 12.18 -3.87
CA ALA A 293 15.48 11.86 -4.78
C ALA A 293 15.92 11.81 -6.27
N ASP A 294 17.01 12.48 -6.65
CA ASP A 294 17.52 12.49 -8.04
C ASP A 294 18.09 11.11 -8.44
N ASN A 295 18.48 10.29 -7.45
CA ASN A 295 18.91 8.92 -7.70
C ASN A 295 17.76 7.97 -8.09
N PHE A 296 16.50 8.42 -8.08
CA PHE A 296 15.32 7.55 -8.27
C PHE A 296 14.58 7.84 -9.60
N ILE A 297 15.34 8.03 -10.67
CA ILE A 297 14.81 8.29 -12.02
C ILE A 297 14.99 7.07 -12.90
N ASP A 298 13.91 6.57 -13.47
CA ASP A 298 13.97 5.59 -14.56
C ASP A 298 14.05 6.37 -15.89
N GLN A 299 15.24 6.41 -16.50
CA GLN A 299 15.47 7.14 -17.75
C GLN A 299 14.58 6.67 -18.91
N GLU A 300 14.24 5.38 -18.96
CA GLU A 300 13.33 4.85 -19.97
C GLU A 300 11.89 5.35 -19.80
N CYS A 301 11.52 5.79 -18.59
CA CYS A 301 10.20 6.33 -18.30
C CYS A 301 10.09 7.84 -18.48
N GLU A 302 11.21 8.59 -18.67
CA GLU A 302 11.18 10.05 -18.80
C GLU A 302 10.36 10.54 -20.01
N SER A 303 10.34 9.75 -21.10
CA SER A 303 9.52 10.03 -22.29
C SER A 303 8.08 9.51 -22.19
N CYS A 304 7.72 8.79 -21.15
CA CYS A 304 6.39 8.24 -20.97
C CYS A 304 5.41 9.33 -20.51
N CYS A 305 4.21 9.36 -21.14
CA CYS A 305 3.15 10.31 -20.76
C CYS A 305 2.69 10.16 -19.29
N LEU A 306 2.91 8.99 -18.66
CA LEU A 306 2.59 8.73 -17.26
C LEU A 306 3.73 9.07 -16.30
N ASP A 307 4.87 9.59 -16.79
CA ASP A 307 5.99 9.92 -15.90
C ASP A 307 5.58 10.97 -14.86
N GLY A 308 5.98 10.74 -13.60
CA GLY A 308 5.57 11.54 -12.44
C GLY A 308 4.19 11.19 -11.86
N GLY A 309 3.30 10.50 -12.60
CA GLY A 309 2.02 9.97 -12.09
C GLY A 309 2.04 8.46 -11.84
N CYS A 310 2.91 7.73 -12.53
CA CYS A 310 3.01 6.28 -12.44
C CYS A 310 3.75 5.81 -11.17
N PRO A 311 3.10 5.06 -10.26
CA PRO A 311 3.73 4.59 -9.02
C PRO A 311 4.81 3.52 -9.31
N THR A 312 5.78 3.41 -8.40
CA THR A 312 6.79 2.35 -8.45
C THR A 312 7.16 1.85 -7.06
N CYS A 313 7.66 0.63 -6.99
CA CYS A 313 8.20 0.02 -5.77
C CYS A 313 9.69 -0.29 -5.96
N TYR A 314 10.57 0.47 -5.31
CA TYR A 314 12.02 0.33 -5.48
C TYR A 314 12.56 -1.03 -5.05
N GLY A 315 12.00 -1.63 -3.99
CA GLY A 315 12.36 -2.97 -3.59
C GLY A 315 12.04 -4.00 -4.66
N MET A 316 10.84 -3.95 -5.24
CA MET A 316 10.44 -4.88 -6.31
C MET A 316 11.20 -4.61 -7.61
N ASN A 317 11.44 -3.34 -7.97
CA ASN A 317 12.32 -3.03 -9.10
C ASN A 317 13.66 -3.74 -8.95
N TYR A 318 14.28 -3.63 -7.76
CA TYR A 318 15.54 -4.29 -7.50
C TYR A 318 15.46 -5.82 -7.57
N HIS A 319 14.42 -6.43 -7.00
CA HIS A 319 14.18 -7.88 -7.05
C HIS A 319 14.07 -8.41 -8.48
N GLU A 320 13.34 -7.69 -9.33
CA GLU A 320 13.01 -8.16 -10.68
C GLU A 320 14.07 -7.78 -11.72
N THR A 321 14.77 -6.64 -11.54
CA THR A 321 15.70 -6.12 -12.56
C THR A 321 17.15 -6.01 -12.09
N GLY A 322 17.43 -6.18 -10.80
CA GLY A 322 18.74 -5.89 -10.19
C GLY A 322 19.06 -4.39 -10.08
N ASN A 323 18.09 -3.51 -10.40
CA ASN A 323 18.25 -2.05 -10.39
C ASN A 323 17.08 -1.38 -9.67
N LEU A 324 17.36 -0.45 -8.74
CA LEU A 324 16.32 0.26 -7.99
C LEU A 324 15.38 1.09 -8.87
N PHE A 325 15.84 1.60 -9.99
CA PHE A 325 15.09 2.53 -10.84
C PHE A 325 14.38 1.84 -11.99
N ALA A 326 14.97 0.77 -12.54
CA ALA A 326 14.43 0.09 -13.71
C ALA A 326 13.13 -0.63 -13.34
N ARG A 327 12.02 -0.13 -13.86
CA ARG A 327 10.69 -0.70 -13.61
C ARG A 327 10.48 -1.96 -14.45
N PRO A 328 9.89 -3.02 -13.89
CA PRO A 328 9.41 -4.15 -14.67
C PRO A 328 8.42 -3.69 -15.76
N LYS A 329 8.71 -3.99 -17.02
CA LYS A 329 7.92 -3.46 -18.16
C LYS A 329 6.65 -4.27 -18.46
N ASP A 330 6.53 -5.48 -17.94
CA ASP A 330 5.32 -6.31 -18.00
C ASP A 330 4.11 -5.65 -17.32
N MET A 331 4.36 -4.83 -16.29
CA MET A 331 3.33 -4.07 -15.57
C MET A 331 2.84 -2.82 -16.32
N CYS A 332 3.57 -2.33 -17.34
CA CYS A 332 3.24 -1.06 -17.98
C CYS A 332 1.85 -1.05 -18.61
N GLY A 333 1.44 -2.12 -19.30
CA GLY A 333 0.12 -2.23 -19.90
C GLY A 333 -1.01 -2.15 -18.88
N PHE A 334 -0.84 -2.83 -17.73
CA PHE A 334 -1.82 -2.80 -16.64
C PHE A 334 -1.95 -1.40 -16.03
N LEU A 335 -0.85 -0.70 -15.80
CA LEU A 335 -0.86 0.68 -15.28
C LEU A 335 -1.46 1.68 -16.28
N LYS A 336 -1.30 1.46 -17.58
CA LYS A 336 -1.97 2.24 -18.64
C LYS A 336 -3.48 2.01 -18.59
N CYS A 337 -3.95 0.77 -18.42
CA CYS A 337 -5.37 0.46 -18.22
C CYS A 337 -5.93 1.17 -16.98
N GLU A 338 -5.21 1.16 -15.84
CA GLU A 338 -5.60 1.89 -14.62
C GLU A 338 -5.73 3.39 -14.86
N ALA A 339 -4.77 3.99 -15.58
CA ALA A 339 -4.77 5.42 -15.90
C ALA A 339 -5.97 5.81 -16.79
N VAL A 340 -6.26 5.02 -17.84
CA VAL A 340 -7.40 5.26 -18.74
C VAL A 340 -8.73 5.08 -17.99
N ALA A 341 -8.91 3.99 -17.24
CA ALA A 341 -10.13 3.77 -16.45
C ALA A 341 -10.36 4.89 -15.42
N THR A 342 -9.29 5.33 -14.75
CA THR A 342 -9.37 6.45 -13.80
C THR A 342 -9.75 7.76 -14.50
N SER A 343 -9.20 8.02 -15.69
CA SER A 343 -9.53 9.23 -16.44
C SER A 343 -11.00 9.27 -16.88
N CYS A 344 -11.57 8.12 -17.27
CA CYS A 344 -12.99 7.98 -17.55
C CYS A 344 -13.84 8.24 -16.29
N LEU A 345 -13.49 7.59 -15.17
CA LEU A 345 -14.23 7.72 -13.90
C LEU A 345 -14.23 9.17 -13.40
N TYR A 346 -13.05 9.79 -13.24
CA TYR A 346 -12.93 11.14 -12.71
C TYR A 346 -13.44 12.21 -13.69
N GLY A 347 -13.35 11.97 -15.00
CA GLY A 347 -13.98 12.82 -16.00
C GLY A 347 -15.49 12.93 -15.79
N GLN A 348 -16.18 11.80 -15.63
CA GLN A 348 -17.62 11.78 -15.34
C GLN A 348 -17.95 12.36 -13.95
N MET A 349 -17.17 12.05 -12.92
CA MET A 349 -17.37 12.59 -11.58
C MET A 349 -17.22 14.12 -11.53
N LEU A 350 -16.31 14.71 -12.30
CA LEU A 350 -16.09 16.16 -12.35
C LEU A 350 -17.25 16.91 -13.04
N LEU A 351 -17.96 16.25 -13.98
CA LEU A 351 -19.13 16.84 -14.64
C LEU A 351 -20.31 17.01 -13.68
N ASP A 352 -20.45 16.12 -12.70
CA ASP A 352 -21.49 16.21 -11.64
C ASP A 352 -20.84 16.18 -10.24
N GLY A 353 -19.94 17.13 -9.99
CA GLY A 353 -19.09 17.14 -8.79
C GLY A 353 -19.85 17.13 -7.46
N LYS A 354 -21.11 17.57 -7.42
CA LYS A 354 -21.93 17.56 -6.19
C LYS A 354 -22.39 16.16 -5.80
N ARG A 355 -22.53 15.26 -6.76
CA ARG A 355 -22.98 13.89 -6.55
C ARG A 355 -21.88 13.01 -5.95
N TYR A 356 -20.62 13.33 -6.22
CA TYR A 356 -19.49 12.46 -5.87
C TYR A 356 -18.61 13.07 -4.78
N PRO A 357 -18.61 12.53 -3.54
CA PRO A 357 -17.78 13.03 -2.44
C PRO A 357 -16.28 13.07 -2.78
N ALA A 358 -15.81 12.17 -3.63
CA ALA A 358 -14.41 12.11 -4.07
C ALA A 358 -13.92 13.40 -4.75
N VAL A 359 -14.81 14.18 -5.36
CA VAL A 359 -14.46 15.41 -6.09
C VAL A 359 -15.20 16.65 -5.60
N ALA A 360 -16.16 16.50 -4.67
CA ALA A 360 -17.06 17.57 -4.24
C ALA A 360 -16.34 18.77 -3.59
N ASN A 361 -15.25 18.50 -2.88
CA ASN A 361 -14.49 19.49 -2.09
C ASN A 361 -13.16 19.88 -2.75
N LEU A 362 -12.94 19.53 -4.02
CA LEU A 362 -11.73 19.93 -4.73
C LEU A 362 -11.68 21.43 -4.96
N THR A 363 -10.51 22.03 -4.74
CA THR A 363 -10.24 23.43 -5.13
C THR A 363 -10.25 23.55 -6.66
N ASP A 364 -10.37 24.77 -7.18
CA ASP A 364 -10.30 24.98 -8.63
C ASP A 364 -8.94 24.61 -9.22
N ALA A 365 -7.85 24.79 -8.45
CA ALA A 365 -6.51 24.33 -8.82
C ALA A 365 -6.45 22.80 -8.90
N ASP A 366 -7.07 22.07 -7.96
CA ASP A 366 -7.13 20.61 -8.00
C ASP A 366 -7.96 20.12 -9.20
N LYS A 367 -9.12 20.74 -9.46
CA LYS A 367 -9.96 20.42 -10.62
C LYS A 367 -9.18 20.62 -11.93
N LEU A 368 -8.47 21.75 -12.07
CA LEU A 368 -7.64 22.03 -13.23
C LEU A 368 -6.55 20.95 -13.39
N ALA A 369 -5.90 20.55 -12.31
CA ALA A 369 -4.90 19.50 -12.32
C ALA A 369 -5.48 18.15 -12.75
N TYR A 370 -6.67 17.77 -12.24
CA TYR A 370 -7.35 16.56 -12.71
C TYR A 370 -7.69 16.62 -14.20
N VAL A 371 -8.30 17.72 -14.66
CA VAL A 371 -8.63 17.90 -16.08
C VAL A 371 -7.38 17.77 -16.96
N ARG A 372 -6.27 18.41 -16.57
CA ARG A 372 -5.01 18.31 -17.32
C ARG A 372 -4.45 16.89 -17.32
N GLY A 373 -4.52 16.16 -16.19
CA GLY A 373 -4.11 14.75 -16.12
C GLY A 373 -4.98 13.85 -16.98
N ILE A 374 -6.30 14.08 -17.02
CA ILE A 374 -7.26 13.38 -17.89
C ILE A 374 -6.92 13.61 -19.37
N GLU A 375 -6.70 14.86 -19.79
CA GLU A 375 -6.32 15.20 -21.16
C GLU A 375 -5.07 14.46 -21.61
N ILE A 376 -4.01 14.45 -20.78
CA ILE A 376 -2.76 13.75 -21.08
C ILE A 376 -3.03 12.25 -21.33
N VAL A 377 -3.77 11.60 -20.43
CA VAL A 377 -4.06 10.17 -20.52
C VAL A 377 -4.93 9.85 -21.73
N GLN A 378 -6.00 10.60 -21.96
CA GLN A 378 -6.93 10.35 -23.06
C GLN A 378 -6.26 10.53 -24.42
N HIS A 379 -5.50 11.61 -24.63
CA HIS A 379 -4.81 11.84 -25.89
C HIS A 379 -3.67 10.85 -26.17
N SER A 380 -3.01 10.36 -25.11
CA SER A 380 -1.80 9.55 -25.30
C SER A 380 -2.04 8.05 -25.25
N LEU A 381 -3.09 7.57 -24.57
CA LEU A 381 -3.24 6.16 -24.22
C LEU A 381 -4.60 5.55 -24.56
N ALA A 382 -5.65 6.34 -24.82
CA ALA A 382 -6.98 5.76 -25.00
C ALA A 382 -7.02 4.75 -26.17
N ASP A 383 -6.49 5.12 -27.33
CA ASP A 383 -6.45 4.25 -28.50
C ASP A 383 -5.56 3.01 -28.30
N GLU A 384 -4.42 3.16 -27.61
CA GLU A 384 -3.54 2.04 -27.29
C GLU A 384 -4.23 1.01 -26.39
N VAL A 385 -4.89 1.49 -25.33
CA VAL A 385 -5.57 0.61 -24.34
C VAL A 385 -6.79 -0.10 -24.97
N LEU A 386 -7.47 0.55 -25.91
CA LEU A 386 -8.59 -0.08 -26.63
C LEU A 386 -8.15 -1.25 -27.52
N GLN A 387 -6.87 -1.30 -27.90
CA GLN A 387 -6.31 -2.39 -28.71
C GLN A 387 -5.88 -3.62 -27.87
N TYR A 388 -5.86 -3.53 -26.56
CA TYR A 388 -5.61 -4.67 -25.66
C TYR A 388 -6.84 -5.57 -25.60
#